data_02deb39b5405eb18090b6372d4b980dc
#
_entry.id   02deb39b5405eb18090b6372d4b980dc
#
_cell.length_a   1.000
_cell.length_b   1.000
_cell.length_c   1.000
_cell.angle_alpha   90.00
_cell.angle_beta   90.00
_cell.angle_gamma   90.00
#
_symmetry.space_group_name_H-M   'P 1'
#
loop_
_entity.id
_entity.type
_entity.pdbx_description
1 polymer ?
#
loop_
_entity_poly.entity_id
_entity_poly.type
_entity_poly.pdbx_seq_one_letter_code
_entity_poly.pdbx_strand_id
1 'polypeptide(L)'
;MDEFDRYRAEMNERLLGSNHLGIKRFFALDTQAYEDGALDKKTKELLGLVASTVLRCDDCITYHVKQCVSVGVTRAEFLDAFNVALVVGGSITIPHLRRAVERLDQLLEDK
;
A
#
# COMPACT_ATOMS: atom_id res chain seq x y z
N MET A 1 13.49 3.57 10.11
CA MET A 1 13.11 2.69 8.98
C MET A 1 12.98 1.27 9.50
N ASP A 2 11.83 0.65 9.32
CA ASP A 2 11.62 -0.73 9.78
C ASP A 2 12.18 -1.76 8.78
N GLU A 3 12.11 -3.04 9.16
CA GLU A 3 12.65 -4.12 8.34
C GLU A 3 11.97 -4.21 6.97
N PHE A 4 10.66 -3.97 6.91
CA PHE A 4 9.93 -3.99 5.65
C PHE A 4 10.49 -2.94 4.68
N ASP A 5 10.66 -1.69 5.15
CA ASP A 5 11.17 -0.60 4.32
C ASP A 5 12.60 -0.87 3.87
N ARG A 6 13.44 -1.38 4.76
CA ARG A 6 14.84 -1.67 4.48
C ARG A 6 14.98 -2.75 3.42
N TYR A 7 14.28 -3.85 3.59
CA TYR A 7 14.31 -4.97 2.63
C TYR A 7 13.81 -4.51 1.26
N ARG A 8 12.68 -3.78 1.25
CA ARG A 8 12.09 -3.28 0.02
C ARG A 8 13.05 -2.34 -0.73
N ALA A 9 13.65 -1.39 -0.02
CA ALA A 9 14.59 -0.45 -0.62
C ALA A 9 15.80 -1.16 -1.20
N GLU A 10 16.39 -2.12 -0.46
CA GLU A 10 17.54 -2.88 -0.91
C GLU A 10 17.21 -3.70 -2.16
N MET A 11 16.09 -4.40 -2.16
CA MET A 11 15.73 -5.26 -3.28
C MET A 11 15.28 -4.46 -4.50
N ASN A 12 14.62 -3.31 -4.31
CA ASN A 12 14.31 -2.41 -5.41
C ASN A 12 15.59 -1.87 -6.05
N GLU A 13 16.59 -1.54 -5.25
CA GLU A 13 17.89 -1.11 -5.78
C GLU A 13 18.52 -2.20 -6.66
N ARG A 14 18.46 -3.46 -6.23
CA ARG A 14 18.96 -4.58 -7.04
C ARG A 14 18.18 -4.76 -8.35
N LEU A 15 16.84 -4.66 -8.29
CA LEU A 15 15.99 -4.80 -9.47
C LEU A 15 16.27 -3.69 -10.48
N LEU A 16 16.32 -2.44 -10.02
CA LEU A 16 16.60 -1.29 -10.88
C LEU A 16 18.04 -1.28 -11.39
N GLY A 17 18.97 -1.72 -10.54
CA GLY A 17 20.40 -1.80 -10.88
C GLY A 17 20.72 -2.88 -11.91
N SER A 18 19.79 -3.82 -12.14
CA SER A 18 19.97 -4.84 -13.18
C SER A 18 19.97 -4.27 -14.60
N ASN A 19 19.52 -3.01 -14.75
CA ASN A 19 19.38 -2.31 -16.03
C ASN A 19 18.40 -2.99 -17.00
N HIS A 20 17.51 -3.83 -16.51
CA HIS A 20 16.47 -4.42 -17.34
C HIS A 20 15.42 -3.37 -17.66
N LEU A 21 15.27 -3.05 -18.94
CA LEU A 21 14.44 -1.93 -19.39
C LEU A 21 12.96 -2.11 -19.02
N GLY A 22 12.42 -3.32 -19.16
CA GLY A 22 11.02 -3.61 -18.81
C GLY A 22 10.74 -3.37 -17.32
N ILE A 23 11.67 -3.79 -16.44
CA ILE A 23 11.53 -3.58 -15.00
C ILE A 23 11.55 -2.08 -14.67
N LYS A 24 12.50 -1.34 -15.25
CA LYS A 24 12.59 0.10 -15.03
C LYS A 24 11.32 0.82 -15.48
N ARG A 25 10.81 0.44 -16.65
CA ARG A 25 9.58 1.04 -17.20
C ARG A 25 8.37 0.76 -16.30
N PHE A 26 8.26 -0.45 -15.77
CA PHE A 26 7.16 -0.80 -14.88
C PHE A 26 7.20 0.03 -13.60
N PHE A 27 8.37 0.15 -12.98
CA PHE A 27 8.53 0.96 -11.76
C PHE A 27 8.18 2.43 -12.03
N ALA A 28 8.57 2.97 -13.17
CA ALA A 28 8.23 4.34 -13.54
C ALA A 28 6.73 4.51 -13.75
N LEU A 29 6.07 3.57 -14.41
CA LEU A 29 4.62 3.59 -14.62
C LEU A 29 3.87 3.50 -13.30
N ASP A 30 4.33 2.63 -12.40
CA ASP A 30 3.73 2.48 -11.07
C ASP A 30 3.79 3.79 -10.30
N THR A 31 4.95 4.44 -10.26
CA THR A 31 5.13 5.72 -9.59
C THR A 31 4.20 6.79 -10.18
N GLN A 32 4.14 6.88 -11.50
CA GLN A 32 3.32 7.87 -12.19
C GLN A 32 1.83 7.67 -11.95
N ALA A 33 1.39 6.42 -11.82
CA ALA A 33 -0.02 6.11 -11.60
C ALA A 33 -0.58 6.78 -10.34
N TYR A 34 0.26 6.96 -9.31
CA TYR A 34 -0.18 7.52 -8.02
C TYR A 34 0.01 9.02 -7.90
N GLU A 35 0.50 9.69 -8.95
CA GLU A 35 0.59 11.16 -8.97
C GLU A 35 -0.79 11.77 -9.12
N ASP A 36 -0.95 13.03 -8.66
CA ASP A 36 -2.22 13.73 -8.78
C ASP A 36 -2.66 13.83 -10.24
N GLY A 37 -3.93 13.53 -10.47
CA GLY A 37 -4.56 13.63 -11.76
C GLY A 37 -6.00 14.05 -11.56
N ALA A 38 -6.94 13.44 -12.29
CA ALA A 38 -8.37 13.64 -12.03
C ALA A 38 -8.73 13.20 -10.60
N LEU A 39 -8.04 12.16 -10.10
CA LEU A 39 -8.08 11.77 -8.69
C LEU A 39 -6.78 12.21 -8.04
N ASP A 40 -6.86 12.64 -6.78
CA ASP A 40 -5.66 13.03 -6.07
C ASP A 40 -4.89 11.81 -5.55
N LYS A 41 -3.66 12.05 -5.11
CA LYS A 41 -2.77 11.01 -4.61
C LYS A 41 -3.40 10.27 -3.42
N LYS A 42 -4.01 10.98 -2.48
CA LYS A 42 -4.65 10.38 -1.30
C LYS A 42 -5.71 9.35 -1.72
N THR A 43 -6.58 9.74 -2.66
CA THR A 43 -7.62 8.85 -3.19
C THR A 43 -6.99 7.65 -3.89
N LYS A 44 -5.96 7.88 -4.70
CA LYS A 44 -5.28 6.79 -5.41
C LYS A 44 -4.61 5.81 -4.46
N GLU A 45 -3.97 6.27 -3.38
CA GLU A 45 -3.39 5.37 -2.38
C GLU A 45 -4.47 4.53 -1.69
N LEU A 46 -5.63 5.12 -1.40
CA LEU A 46 -6.76 4.37 -0.86
C LEU A 46 -7.27 3.31 -1.84
N LEU A 47 -7.34 3.64 -3.14
CA LEU A 47 -7.72 2.66 -4.16
C LEU A 47 -6.72 1.50 -4.21
N GLY A 48 -5.43 1.80 -4.15
CA GLY A 48 -4.39 0.79 -4.11
C GLY A 48 -4.49 -0.11 -2.88
N LEU A 49 -4.81 0.49 -1.72
CA LEU A 49 -5.01 -0.25 -0.48
C LEU A 49 -6.17 -1.23 -0.60
N VAL A 50 -7.33 -0.77 -1.09
CA VAL A 50 -8.51 -1.62 -1.26
C VAL A 50 -8.24 -2.74 -2.24
N ALA A 51 -7.67 -2.42 -3.40
CA ALA A 51 -7.34 -3.43 -4.42
C ALA A 51 -6.35 -4.47 -3.88
N SER A 52 -5.31 -4.04 -3.18
CA SER A 52 -4.30 -4.92 -2.58
C SER A 52 -4.90 -5.87 -1.54
N THR A 53 -5.85 -5.36 -0.76
CA THR A 53 -6.54 -6.17 0.26
C THR A 53 -7.40 -7.25 -0.42
N VAL A 54 -8.16 -6.88 -1.44
CA VAL A 54 -8.98 -7.85 -2.20
C VAL A 54 -8.10 -8.90 -2.88
N LEU A 55 -6.94 -8.49 -3.40
CA LEU A 55 -5.96 -9.40 -4.01
C LEU A 55 -5.17 -10.20 -2.96
N ARG A 56 -5.27 -9.87 -1.69
CA ARG A 56 -4.64 -10.56 -0.56
C ARG A 56 -3.12 -10.57 -0.65
N CYS A 57 -2.55 -9.42 -1.04
CA CYS A 57 -1.11 -9.23 -1.10
C CYS A 57 -0.64 -8.47 0.14
N ASP A 58 -0.12 -9.18 1.16
CA ASP A 58 0.28 -8.55 2.43
C ASP A 58 1.36 -7.48 2.24
N ASP A 59 2.34 -7.71 1.39
CA ASP A 59 3.38 -6.71 1.11
C ASP A 59 2.78 -5.45 0.46
N CYS A 60 1.87 -5.64 -0.49
CA CYS A 60 1.20 -4.53 -1.15
C CYS A 60 0.34 -3.74 -0.16
N ILE A 61 -0.38 -4.46 0.71
CA ILE A 61 -1.20 -3.85 1.77
C ILE A 61 -0.31 -3.02 2.69
N THR A 62 0.79 -3.59 3.17
CA THR A 62 1.72 -2.89 4.07
C THR A 62 2.26 -1.62 3.41
N TYR A 63 2.66 -1.71 2.16
CA TYR A 63 3.14 -0.56 1.41
C TYR A 63 2.08 0.55 1.34
N HIS A 64 0.86 0.20 0.94
CA HIS A 64 -0.21 1.20 0.82
C HIS A 64 -0.68 1.73 2.16
N VAL A 65 -0.67 0.93 3.24
CA VAL A 65 -0.93 1.45 4.59
C VAL A 65 0.07 2.56 4.91
N LYS A 66 1.36 2.33 4.67
CA LYS A 66 2.39 3.33 4.93
C LYS A 66 2.20 4.58 4.07
N GLN A 67 1.91 4.42 2.79
CA GLN A 67 1.66 5.55 1.89
C GLN A 67 0.42 6.33 2.32
N CYS A 68 -0.65 5.65 2.69
CA CYS A 68 -1.87 6.30 3.16
C CYS A 68 -1.62 7.12 4.43
N VAL A 69 -0.87 6.58 5.38
CA VAL A 69 -0.49 7.35 6.58
C VAL A 69 0.27 8.62 6.19
N SER A 70 1.21 8.50 5.25
CA SER A 70 2.04 9.64 4.84
C SER A 70 1.25 10.75 4.14
N VAL A 71 0.14 10.41 3.47
CA VAL A 71 -0.71 11.40 2.79
C VAL A 71 -1.91 11.84 3.64
N GLY A 72 -1.93 11.49 4.92
CA GLY A 72 -2.90 12.01 5.87
C GLY A 72 -4.24 11.27 5.94
N VAL A 73 -4.30 10.02 5.50
CA VAL A 73 -5.50 9.20 5.68
C VAL A 73 -5.72 8.97 7.18
N THR A 74 -6.92 9.26 7.65
CA THR A 74 -7.27 9.07 9.07
C THR A 74 -7.61 7.60 9.34
N ARG A 75 -7.54 7.21 10.63
CA ARG A 75 -7.91 5.85 11.02
C ARG A 75 -9.35 5.52 10.62
N ALA A 76 -10.27 6.47 10.77
CA ALA A 76 -11.66 6.27 10.36
C ALA A 76 -11.78 6.02 8.85
N GLU A 77 -11.02 6.77 8.05
CA GLU A 77 -10.97 6.56 6.60
C GLU A 77 -10.39 5.20 6.22
N PHE A 78 -9.36 4.75 6.94
CA PHE A 78 -8.82 3.39 6.75
C PHE A 78 -9.88 2.33 6.99
N LEU A 79 -10.63 2.45 8.08
CA LEU A 79 -11.65 1.46 8.43
C LEU A 79 -12.77 1.41 7.38
N ASP A 80 -13.18 2.57 6.87
CA ASP A 80 -14.15 2.61 5.77
C ASP A 80 -13.61 1.93 4.51
N ALA A 81 -12.36 2.18 4.16
CA ALA A 81 -11.71 1.55 3.00
C ALA A 81 -11.61 0.04 3.19
N PHE A 82 -11.20 -0.42 4.37
CA PHE A 82 -11.14 -1.85 4.67
C PHE A 82 -12.52 -2.51 4.62
N ASN A 83 -13.56 -1.79 5.02
CA ASN A 83 -14.93 -2.31 4.93
C ASN A 83 -15.34 -2.53 3.46
N VAL A 84 -14.97 -1.62 2.56
CA VAL A 84 -15.21 -1.80 1.13
C VAL A 84 -14.48 -3.05 0.63
N ALA A 85 -13.21 -3.21 1.01
CA ALA A 85 -12.43 -4.38 0.62
C ALA A 85 -13.06 -5.68 1.13
N LEU A 86 -13.56 -5.66 2.36
CA LEU A 86 -14.24 -6.81 2.98
C LEU A 86 -15.50 -7.20 2.21
N VAL A 87 -16.32 -6.21 1.84
CA VAL A 87 -17.56 -6.45 1.09
C VAL A 87 -17.26 -7.03 -0.29
N VAL A 88 -16.25 -6.49 -0.97
CA VAL A 88 -15.89 -6.96 -2.32
C VAL A 88 -15.18 -8.31 -2.26
N GLY A 89 -14.22 -8.47 -1.36
CA GLY A 89 -13.38 -9.66 -1.31
C GLY A 89 -13.91 -10.80 -0.46
N GLY A 90 -14.81 -10.52 0.46
CA GLY A 90 -15.42 -11.52 1.34
C GLY A 90 -14.57 -11.85 2.56
N SER A 91 -15.03 -12.79 3.36
CA SER A 91 -14.43 -13.14 4.65
C SER A 91 -12.98 -13.60 4.56
N ILE A 92 -12.54 -14.05 3.39
CA ILE A 92 -11.15 -14.48 3.18
C ILE A 92 -10.17 -13.32 3.32
N THR A 93 -10.65 -12.06 3.26
CA THR A 93 -9.79 -10.89 3.47
C THR A 93 -9.53 -10.62 4.96
N ILE A 94 -10.32 -11.20 5.86
CA ILE A 94 -10.22 -10.91 7.30
C ILE A 94 -8.82 -11.18 7.89
N PRO A 95 -8.14 -12.29 7.59
CA PRO A 95 -6.78 -12.48 8.11
C PRO A 95 -5.82 -11.37 7.68
N HIS A 96 -6.00 -10.86 6.47
CA HIS A 96 -5.18 -9.77 5.94
C HIS A 96 -5.52 -8.44 6.62
N LEU A 97 -6.80 -8.22 6.92
CA LEU A 97 -7.26 -7.04 7.66
C LEU A 97 -6.68 -7.00 9.07
N ARG A 98 -6.60 -8.14 9.74
CA ARG A 98 -6.00 -8.21 11.09
C ARG A 98 -4.57 -7.70 11.08
N ARG A 99 -3.76 -8.16 10.13
CA ARG A 99 -2.37 -7.74 10.01
C ARG A 99 -2.26 -6.27 9.59
N ALA A 100 -3.15 -5.83 8.69
CA ALA A 100 -3.15 -4.46 8.22
C ALA A 100 -3.47 -3.47 9.36
N VAL A 101 -4.48 -3.78 10.17
CA VAL A 101 -4.87 -2.92 11.30
C VAL A 101 -3.78 -2.89 12.37
N GLU A 102 -3.16 -4.03 12.65
CA GLU A 102 -2.02 -4.07 13.57
C GLU A 102 -0.90 -3.15 13.09
N ARG A 103 -0.54 -3.24 11.82
CA ARG A 103 0.50 -2.39 11.22
C ARG A 103 0.10 -0.91 11.28
N LEU A 104 -1.15 -0.61 10.94
CA LEU A 104 -1.66 0.76 10.99
C LEU A 104 -1.54 1.35 12.41
N ASP A 105 -1.98 0.60 13.41
CA ASP A 105 -1.95 1.08 14.79
C ASP A 105 -0.52 1.30 15.27
N GLN A 106 0.41 0.43 14.89
CA GLN A 106 1.83 0.63 15.19
C GLN A 106 2.36 1.92 14.58
N LEU A 107 2.03 2.19 13.30
CA LEU A 107 2.47 3.41 12.63
C LEU A 107 1.88 4.67 13.25
N LEU A 108 0.64 4.63 13.70
CA LEU A 108 -0.01 5.77 14.34
C LEU A 108 0.55 6.04 15.73
N GLU A 109 0.96 5.00 16.47
CA GLU A 109 1.61 5.14 17.77
C GLU A 109 2.98 5.80 17.66
N ASP A 110 3.71 5.53 16.57
CA ASP A 110 5.06 6.04 16.33
C ASP A 110 5.08 7.52 15.90
N LYS A 111 3.91 8.13 15.73
CA LYS A 111 3.82 9.55 15.34
C LYS A 111 3.78 10.50 16.56
#